data_1f73a04624b4c286e3e9501776a40f7a
#
_entry.id   1f73a04624b4c286e3e9501776a40f7a
#
_cell.length_a   1.000
_cell.length_b   1.000
_cell.length_c   1.000
_cell.angle_alpha   90.00
_cell.angle_beta   90.00
_cell.angle_gamma   90.00
#
_symmetry.space_group_name_H-M   'P 1'
#
loop_
_entity.id
_entity.type
_entity.pdbx_description
1 polymer ?
#
loop_
_entity_poly.entity_id
_entity_poly.type
_entity_poly.pdbx_seq_one_letter_code
_entity_poly.pdbx_strand_id
1 'polypeptide(L)'
;MNYQTATLPENANLVGSTKLMNQETVVPGILKKHLAPKGKWGYLVVETGSLQYIWEDDPENVLDADSDHPIVIYPERFHHVVITGAVQFRVEFYRVEEDQEPPELQGDRPGSAFV
;
A
#
# COMPACT_ATOMS: atom_id res chain seq x y z
N MET A 1 -11.38 15.52 -8.58
CA MET A 1 -10.63 14.31 -8.25
C MET A 1 -9.82 14.54 -6.99
N ASN A 2 -9.73 13.52 -6.17
CA ASN A 2 -9.05 13.64 -4.87
C ASN A 2 -7.83 12.72 -4.86
N TYR A 3 -6.66 13.27 -5.11
CA TYR A 3 -5.43 12.49 -5.20
C TYR A 3 -4.61 12.62 -3.92
N GLN A 4 -3.92 11.53 -3.57
CA GLN A 4 -2.99 11.55 -2.47
C GLN A 4 -1.73 12.33 -2.86
N THR A 5 -1.20 13.11 -1.93
CA THR A 5 0.02 13.88 -2.17
C THR A 5 1.23 13.30 -1.44
N ALA A 6 1.06 12.19 -0.73
CA ALA A 6 2.14 11.57 0.02
C ALA A 6 3.21 10.96 -0.90
N THR A 7 4.42 10.85 -0.39
CA THR A 7 5.52 10.20 -1.07
C THR A 7 6.14 9.14 -0.17
N LEU A 8 6.79 8.15 -0.75
CA LEU A 8 7.51 7.15 0.02
C LEU A 8 8.66 7.81 0.77
N PRO A 9 9.04 7.27 1.94
CA PRO A 9 10.23 7.76 2.64
C PRO A 9 11.47 7.60 1.76
N GLU A 10 12.44 8.49 1.93
CA GLU A 10 13.66 8.46 1.13
C GLU A 10 14.46 7.18 1.33
N ASN A 11 14.38 6.60 2.51
CA ASN A 11 15.11 5.38 2.84
C ASN A 11 14.31 4.10 2.57
N ALA A 12 13.24 4.19 1.80
CA ALA A 12 12.45 3.02 1.44
C ALA A 12 13.20 2.19 0.40
N ASN A 13 13.26 0.88 0.61
CA ASN A 13 13.94 -0.05 -0.28
C ASN A 13 12.93 -1.04 -0.85
N LEU A 14 12.91 -1.18 -2.16
CA LEU A 14 12.00 -2.11 -2.83
C LEU A 14 12.40 -3.54 -2.51
N VAL A 15 11.46 -4.32 -2.00
CA VAL A 15 11.69 -5.72 -1.64
C VAL A 15 10.83 -6.70 -2.40
N GLY A 16 9.85 -6.23 -3.15
CA GLY A 16 9.01 -7.11 -3.93
C GLY A 16 7.85 -6.36 -4.57
N SER A 17 7.05 -7.10 -5.32
CA SER A 17 5.89 -6.53 -6.01
C SER A 17 4.91 -7.64 -6.31
N THR A 18 3.62 -7.30 -6.35
CA THR A 18 2.63 -8.21 -6.88
C THR A 18 2.77 -8.29 -8.40
N LYS A 19 2.15 -9.30 -8.99
CA LYS A 19 1.95 -9.30 -10.42
C LYS A 19 0.99 -8.18 -10.79
N LEU A 20 0.97 -7.82 -12.05
CA LEU A 20 -0.02 -6.88 -12.55
C LEU A 20 -1.41 -7.51 -12.38
N MET A 21 -2.31 -6.78 -11.77
CA MET A 21 -3.68 -7.23 -11.52
C MET A 21 -4.65 -6.37 -12.33
N ASN A 22 -5.82 -6.93 -12.60
CA ASN A 22 -6.90 -6.18 -13.23
C ASN A 22 -8.19 -6.39 -12.44
N GLN A 23 -9.30 -5.85 -12.93
CA GLN A 23 -10.59 -5.93 -12.24
C GLN A 23 -11.08 -7.36 -12.06
N GLU A 24 -10.53 -8.32 -12.80
CA GLU A 24 -10.92 -9.73 -12.70
C GLU A 24 -9.95 -10.56 -11.88
N THR A 25 -8.67 -10.16 -11.84
CA THR A 25 -7.62 -10.94 -11.18
C THR A 25 -7.18 -10.37 -9.84
N VAL A 26 -7.77 -9.25 -9.41
CA VAL A 26 -7.42 -8.63 -8.14
C VAL A 26 -7.65 -9.62 -7.00
N VAL A 27 -6.67 -9.72 -6.08
CA VAL A 27 -6.82 -10.61 -4.93
C VAL A 27 -7.92 -10.08 -4.02
N PRO A 28 -8.86 -10.96 -3.59
CA PRO A 28 -10.02 -10.49 -2.82
C PRO A 28 -9.66 -9.77 -1.53
N GLY A 29 -8.53 -10.11 -0.91
CA GLY A 29 -8.13 -9.49 0.34
C GLY A 29 -7.93 -7.99 0.24
N ILE A 30 -7.49 -7.49 -0.92
CA ILE A 30 -7.21 -6.05 -1.09
C ILE A 30 -8.49 -5.23 -1.21
N LEU A 31 -9.61 -5.89 -1.50
CA LEU A 31 -10.92 -5.24 -1.59
C LEU A 31 -11.63 -5.13 -0.25
N LYS A 32 -11.03 -5.67 0.79
CA LYS A 32 -11.58 -5.67 2.14
C LYS A 32 -10.60 -4.99 3.08
N LYS A 33 -11.05 -4.72 4.28
CA LYS A 33 -10.20 -4.14 5.33
C LYS A 33 -8.87 -4.89 5.39
N HIS A 34 -7.80 -4.21 5.07
CA HIS A 34 -6.48 -4.78 4.92
C HIS A 34 -5.44 -3.87 5.55
N LEU A 35 -4.31 -4.44 5.95
CA LEU A 35 -3.28 -3.70 6.68
C LEU A 35 -1.91 -4.24 6.34
N ALA A 36 -0.97 -3.34 6.10
CA ALA A 36 0.43 -3.70 5.93
C ALA A 36 1.11 -3.76 7.31
N PRO A 37 2.00 -4.73 7.53
CA PRO A 37 2.66 -4.84 8.82
C PRO A 37 3.67 -3.72 9.05
N LYS A 38 4.09 -3.57 10.30
CA LYS A 38 5.05 -2.55 10.69
C LYS A 38 6.33 -2.64 9.87
N GLY A 39 6.80 -1.50 9.44
CA GLY A 39 8.03 -1.40 8.66
C GLY A 39 7.88 -1.73 7.20
N LYS A 40 6.73 -2.22 6.78
CA LYS A 40 6.48 -2.57 5.39
C LYS A 40 5.53 -1.54 4.77
N TRP A 41 6.03 -0.84 3.78
CA TRP A 41 5.25 0.16 3.05
C TRP A 41 4.80 -0.43 1.72
N GLY A 42 3.67 0.04 1.23
CA GLY A 42 3.20 -0.32 -0.10
C GLY A 42 3.20 0.89 -1.02
N TYR A 43 3.23 0.61 -2.31
CA TYR A 43 3.13 1.65 -3.32
C TYR A 43 2.23 1.08 -4.43
N LEU A 44 1.01 1.57 -4.49
CA LEU A 44 0.04 1.08 -5.46
C LEU A 44 0.20 1.89 -6.75
N VAL A 45 0.59 1.20 -7.81
CA VAL A 45 0.87 1.81 -9.10
C VAL A 45 -0.17 1.36 -10.10
N VAL A 46 -0.90 2.30 -10.66
CA VAL A 46 -1.90 2.02 -11.69
C VAL A 46 -1.24 2.19 -13.05
N GLU A 47 -1.32 1.15 -13.88
CA GLU A 47 -0.77 1.20 -15.24
C GLU A 47 -1.78 1.80 -16.20
N THR A 48 -3.03 1.34 -16.14
CA THR A 48 -4.10 1.87 -16.99
C THR A 48 -5.39 1.91 -16.18
N GLY A 49 -6.27 2.84 -16.53
CA GLY A 49 -7.54 3.01 -15.85
C GLY A 49 -7.39 3.74 -14.53
N SER A 50 -8.32 3.48 -13.63
CA SER A 50 -8.31 4.12 -12.32
C SER A 50 -9.03 3.24 -11.31
N LEU A 51 -8.78 3.52 -10.02
CA LEU A 51 -9.48 2.87 -8.93
C LEU A 51 -9.59 3.87 -7.78
N GLN A 52 -10.30 3.46 -6.73
CA GLN A 52 -10.43 4.28 -5.52
C GLN A 52 -9.76 3.57 -4.36
N TYR A 53 -9.24 4.36 -3.44
CA TYR A 53 -8.50 3.89 -2.27
C TYR A 53 -9.04 4.59 -1.04
N ILE A 54 -9.37 3.82 -0.01
CA ILE A 54 -10.04 4.35 1.17
C ILE A 54 -9.33 3.87 2.43
N TRP A 55 -8.93 4.82 3.28
CA TRP A 55 -8.43 4.51 4.61
C TRP A 55 -9.63 4.26 5.52
N GLU A 56 -9.58 3.18 6.30
CA GLU A 56 -10.71 2.81 7.17
C GLU A 56 -10.97 3.84 8.27
N ASP A 57 -9.93 4.56 8.69
CA ASP A 57 -10.08 5.59 9.72
C ASP A 57 -10.48 6.95 9.14
N ASP A 58 -10.67 7.04 7.84
CA ASP A 58 -11.06 8.28 7.17
C ASP A 58 -11.90 7.94 5.92
N PRO A 59 -13.04 7.25 6.11
CA PRO A 59 -13.79 6.70 4.98
C PRO A 59 -14.45 7.73 4.09
N GLU A 60 -14.61 8.96 4.56
CA GLU A 60 -15.21 10.02 3.74
C GLU A 60 -14.22 10.61 2.76
N ASN A 61 -12.92 10.39 2.98
CA ASN A 61 -11.87 10.90 2.12
C ASN A 61 -11.48 9.84 1.11
N VAL A 62 -12.31 9.69 0.07
CA VAL A 62 -12.07 8.70 -0.98
C VAL A 62 -10.99 9.22 -1.92
N LEU A 63 -9.90 8.48 -2.02
CA LEU A 63 -8.78 8.86 -2.88
C LEU A 63 -8.93 8.21 -4.25
N ASP A 64 -8.57 8.95 -5.28
CA ASP A 64 -8.53 8.42 -6.65
C ASP A 64 -7.09 8.06 -7.00
N ALA A 65 -6.92 6.99 -7.75
CA ALA A 65 -5.61 6.57 -8.23
C ALA A 65 -5.69 6.27 -9.72
N ASP A 66 -4.69 6.76 -10.43
CA ASP A 66 -4.56 6.50 -11.86
C ASP A 66 -3.07 6.45 -12.22
N SER A 67 -2.74 6.39 -13.50
CA SER A 67 -1.35 6.20 -13.91
C SER A 67 -0.42 7.36 -13.48
N ASP A 68 -0.98 8.52 -13.21
CA ASP A 68 -0.20 9.68 -12.77
C ASP A 68 -0.26 9.90 -11.26
N HIS A 69 -1.09 9.14 -10.55
CA HIS A 69 -1.36 9.37 -9.14
C HIS A 69 -1.34 8.04 -8.36
N PRO A 70 -0.15 7.53 -8.03
CA PRO A 70 -0.03 6.33 -7.22
C PRO A 70 -0.42 6.59 -5.78
N ILE A 71 -0.62 5.51 -5.03
CA ILE A 71 -0.98 5.60 -3.62
C ILE A 71 0.13 5.03 -2.75
N VAL A 72 0.57 5.81 -1.77
CA VAL A 72 1.50 5.35 -0.74
C VAL A 72 0.67 4.66 0.35
N ILE A 73 0.99 3.41 0.62
CA ILE A 73 0.29 2.60 1.61
C ILE A 73 1.12 2.60 2.88
N TYR A 74 0.65 3.31 3.91
CA TYR A 74 1.33 3.38 5.20
C TYR A 74 1.19 2.05 5.94
N PRO A 75 2.21 1.63 6.68
CA PRO A 75 2.09 0.43 7.49
C PRO A 75 1.12 0.65 8.66
N GLU A 76 0.56 -0.44 9.16
CA GLU A 76 -0.27 -0.47 10.36
C GLU A 76 -1.52 0.39 10.28
N ARG A 77 -2.03 0.62 9.08
CA ARG A 77 -3.23 1.42 8.88
C ARG A 77 -4.17 0.65 7.94
N PHE A 78 -5.37 0.38 8.41
CA PHE A 78 -6.35 -0.37 7.62
C PHE A 78 -6.87 0.43 6.44
N HIS A 79 -7.04 -0.25 5.34
CA HIS A 79 -7.49 0.35 4.09
C HIS A 79 -8.18 -0.69 3.22
N HIS A 80 -8.81 -0.23 2.15
CA HIS A 80 -9.30 -1.12 1.10
C HIS A 80 -9.33 -0.37 -0.23
N VAL A 81 -9.43 -1.16 -1.30
CA VAL A 81 -9.48 -0.65 -2.67
C VAL A 81 -10.87 -0.89 -3.22
N VAL A 82 -11.39 0.08 -3.98
CA VAL A 82 -12.67 -0.07 -4.68
C VAL A 82 -12.39 -0.04 -6.18
N ILE A 83 -12.79 -1.11 -6.85
CA ILE A 83 -12.66 -1.22 -8.30
C ILE A 83 -13.89 -0.60 -8.94
N THR A 84 -13.67 0.40 -9.78
CA THR A 84 -14.77 1.17 -10.39
C THR A 84 -14.94 0.90 -11.88
N GLY A 85 -14.06 0.09 -12.45
CA GLY A 85 -14.10 -0.21 -13.88
C GLY A 85 -12.84 -0.93 -14.30
N ALA A 86 -12.56 -0.93 -15.59
CA ALA A 86 -11.36 -1.57 -16.11
C ALA A 86 -10.11 -0.87 -15.57
N VAL A 87 -9.19 -1.65 -15.02
CA VAL A 87 -7.99 -1.12 -14.41
C VAL A 87 -6.89 -2.18 -14.46
N GLN A 88 -5.64 -1.71 -14.59
CA GLN A 88 -4.47 -2.57 -14.42
C GLN A 88 -3.56 -1.90 -13.42
N PHE A 89 -3.18 -2.62 -12.38
CA PHE A 89 -2.37 -2.06 -11.30
C PHE A 89 -1.54 -3.14 -10.63
N ARG A 90 -0.53 -2.71 -9.90
CA ARG A 90 0.28 -3.59 -9.07
C ARG A 90 0.58 -2.88 -7.76
N VAL A 91 1.02 -3.64 -6.76
CA VAL A 91 1.48 -3.09 -5.49
C VAL A 91 2.94 -3.47 -5.31
N GLU A 92 3.78 -2.46 -5.18
CA GLU A 92 5.19 -2.64 -4.85
C GLU A 92 5.35 -2.59 -3.34
N PHE A 93 6.23 -3.42 -2.80
CA PHE A 93 6.48 -3.47 -1.37
C PHE A 93 7.85 -2.90 -1.06
N TYR A 94 7.90 -2.04 -0.07
CA TYR A 94 9.11 -1.37 0.36
C TYR A 94 9.34 -1.62 1.84
N ARG A 95 10.60 -1.71 2.21
CA ARG A 95 10.99 -1.79 3.62
C ARG A 95 11.65 -0.49 4.00
N VAL A 96 11.26 0.04 5.16
CA VAL A 96 11.91 1.21 5.74
C VAL A 96 12.57 0.76 7.02
N GLU A 97 13.88 0.93 7.11
CA GLU A 97 14.62 0.60 8.30
C GLU A 97 14.69 1.81 9.22
N GLU A 98 14.47 1.57 10.50
CA GLU A 98 14.54 2.62 11.49
C GLU A 98 15.87 2.53 12.21
N ASP A 99 16.77 3.42 11.85
CA ASP A 99 18.15 3.39 12.34
C ASP A 99 18.26 3.59 13.85
N GLN A 100 17.29 4.25 14.45
CA GLN A 100 17.31 4.53 15.87
C GLN A 100 16.89 3.34 16.72
N GLU A 101 16.48 2.28 16.10
CA GLU A 101 15.94 1.16 16.84
C GLU A 101 17.03 0.33 17.48
N PRO A 102 16.99 0.13 18.82
CA PRO A 102 18.01 -0.66 19.48
C PRO A 102 18.04 -2.09 18.97
N PRO A 103 19.23 -2.67 18.79
CA PRO A 103 19.33 -4.04 18.29
C PRO A 103 18.56 -5.07 19.11
N GLU A 104 18.53 -4.92 20.42
CA GLU A 104 17.81 -5.86 21.28
C GLU A 104 16.31 -5.85 21.04
N LEU A 105 15.77 -4.74 20.54
CA LEU A 105 14.36 -4.69 20.17
C LEU A 105 14.11 -5.32 18.81
N GLN A 106 15.08 -5.23 17.93
CA GLN A 106 14.93 -5.79 16.60
C GLN A 106 14.78 -7.31 16.63
N GLY A 107 15.53 -7.97 17.50
CA GLY A 107 15.48 -9.40 17.60
C GLY A 107 14.17 -9.93 18.16
N ASP A 108 13.49 -9.13 18.95
CA ASP A 108 12.29 -9.56 19.63
C ASP A 108 11.01 -9.06 18.99
N ARG A 109 11.10 -8.46 17.84
CA ARG A 109 9.96 -7.87 17.20
C ARG A 109 9.02 -8.90 16.64
N PRO A 110 7.82 -9.04 17.20
CA PRO A 110 6.87 -9.99 16.61
C PRO A 110 6.48 -9.60 15.19
N GLY A 111 6.37 -8.32 14.95
CA GLY A 111 5.99 -7.84 13.64
C GLY A 111 7.00 -8.12 12.55
N SER A 112 8.26 -8.39 12.89
CA SER A 112 9.28 -8.65 11.90
C SER A 112 9.05 -9.96 11.16
N ALA A 113 8.25 -10.85 11.71
CA ALA A 113 7.93 -12.12 11.07
C ALA A 113 6.78 -12.02 10.08
N PHE A 114 6.08 -10.92 10.05
CA PHE A 114 4.93 -10.78 9.16
C PHE A 114 5.33 -10.25 7.80
N VAL A 115 4.62 -10.69 6.83
CA VAL A 115 4.82 -10.27 5.45
C VAL A 115 3.48 -9.96 4.82
#